data_bda2a79a6d22b6c342b6223d345b56df
#
_entry.id   bda2a79a6d22b6c342b6223d345b56df
#
_cell.length_a   1.000
_cell.length_b   1.000
_cell.length_c   1.000
_cell.angle_alpha   90.00
_cell.angle_beta   90.00
_cell.angle_gamma   90.00
#
_symmetry.space_group_name_H-M   'P 1'
#
loop_
_entity.id
_entity.type
_entity.pdbx_description
1 polymer ?
#
loop_
_entity_poly.entity_id
_entity_poly.type
_entity_poly.pdbx_seq_one_letter_code
_entity_poly.pdbx_strand_id
1 'polypeptide(L)'
;YILYCNKCYTAYQKYNVKKKILFPNQYHYRSSLTNDVIMGMEGLVKDTKKFVNTYKNKVVLDVGCNDGILLSRFKREKAITVGIEPTGAAYEAKKKGHDIFKDYINLKTVNKIKKKSNQIDIITFTHVFAHIDNLKYLISCVKKLMNKNTILVIENHYLGSVLEKKQFDTFYHEHPRTYSQRSFIKIAKKIRANLIHCSFPKRYGGNIRVVITKSKNNKIKIKNESSYFHRLKKLQASMEKWKKRKREQLILLSNKYGPLSAKAFPGRASILIKLLNINEKVISEVYEKPNSKKIGHYLPGTSIPIKS
;
A
#
# COMPACT_ATOMS: atom_id res chain seq x y z
N TYR A 1 15.59 -6.90 8.45
CA TYR A 1 15.10 -8.23 8.86
C TYR A 1 13.59 -8.29 8.78
N ILE A 2 13.05 -9.39 8.17
CA ILE A 2 11.63 -9.70 8.10
C ILE A 2 11.32 -10.80 9.11
N LEU A 3 10.35 -10.56 9.95
CA LEU A 3 9.83 -11.50 10.93
C LEU A 3 8.45 -12.00 10.49
N TYR A 4 8.08 -13.18 10.94
CA TYR A 4 6.77 -13.77 10.66
C TYR A 4 6.08 -14.22 11.94
N CYS A 5 4.84 -13.85 12.12
CA CYS A 5 4.03 -14.25 13.27
C CYS A 5 3.09 -15.41 12.92
N ASN A 6 3.35 -16.60 13.45
CA ASN A 6 2.47 -17.77 13.27
C ASN A 6 1.08 -17.61 13.90
N LYS A 7 0.93 -16.71 14.89
CA LYS A 7 -0.38 -16.45 15.54
C LYS A 7 -1.29 -15.57 14.67
N CYS A 8 -0.74 -14.55 14.01
CA CYS A 8 -1.53 -13.62 13.18
C CYS A 8 -1.26 -13.73 11.67
N TYR A 9 -0.35 -14.61 11.25
CA TYR A 9 -0.03 -14.87 9.84
C TYR A 9 0.44 -13.63 9.07
N THR A 10 1.13 -12.71 9.74
CA THR A 10 1.62 -11.45 9.19
C THR A 10 3.15 -11.49 9.09
N ALA A 11 3.70 -11.12 7.95
CA ALA A 11 5.11 -10.78 7.84
C ALA A 11 5.30 -9.30 8.21
N TYR A 12 6.35 -8.98 8.98
CA TYR A 12 6.59 -7.62 9.42
C TYR A 12 8.09 -7.31 9.56
N GLN A 13 8.42 -6.05 9.43
CA GLN A 13 9.80 -5.59 9.59
C GLN A 13 10.16 -5.47 11.06
N LYS A 14 11.39 -5.87 11.40
CA LYS A 14 11.94 -5.73 12.78
C LYS A 14 12.05 -4.26 13.18
N TYR A 15 12.42 -3.39 12.23
CA TYR A 15 12.63 -1.97 12.47
C TYR A 15 11.65 -1.15 11.63
N ASN A 16 11.16 -0.06 12.20
CA ASN A 16 10.27 0.87 11.53
C ASN A 16 10.94 2.24 11.41
N VAL A 17 10.78 2.88 10.26
CA VAL A 17 11.15 4.28 10.06
C VAL A 17 10.01 5.17 10.53
N LYS A 18 10.33 6.30 11.15
CA LYS A 18 9.31 7.27 11.60
C LYS A 18 8.44 7.73 10.42
N LYS A 19 7.12 7.65 10.55
CA LYS A 19 6.16 8.01 9.47
C LYS A 19 6.35 9.44 8.92
N LYS A 20 6.79 10.39 9.74
CA LYS A 20 7.09 11.77 9.29
C LYS A 20 8.25 11.84 8.28
N ILE A 21 9.19 10.89 8.36
CA ILE A 21 10.30 10.77 7.40
C ILE A 21 9.80 10.10 6.11
N LEU A 22 8.97 9.07 6.22
CA LEU A 22 8.44 8.33 5.08
C LEU A 22 7.44 9.13 4.25
N PHE A 23 6.58 9.90 4.93
CA PHE A 23 5.49 10.66 4.32
C PHE A 23 5.59 12.14 4.72
N PRO A 24 6.62 12.85 4.22
CA PRO A 24 6.78 14.28 4.48
C PRO A 24 5.72 15.09 3.71
N ASN A 25 5.59 16.38 4.05
CA ASN A 25 4.68 17.26 3.31
C ASN A 25 4.98 17.30 1.79
N GLN A 26 6.27 17.19 1.41
CA GLN A 26 6.75 17.20 0.03
C GLN A 26 6.78 15.81 -0.62
N TYR A 27 5.92 14.89 -0.16
CA TYR A 27 5.84 13.55 -0.73
C TYR A 27 5.40 13.59 -2.20
N HIS A 28 6.24 13.05 -3.10
CA HIS A 28 6.10 13.24 -4.55
C HIS A 28 5.10 12.29 -5.22
N TYR A 29 4.76 11.17 -4.59
CA TYR A 29 3.85 10.19 -5.18
C TYR A 29 2.43 10.74 -5.34
N ARG A 30 1.85 10.55 -6.54
CA ARG A 30 0.45 10.83 -6.84
C ARG A 30 -0.21 9.62 -7.47
N SER A 31 -1.34 9.23 -6.92
CA SER A 31 -2.10 8.06 -7.38
C SER A 31 -2.65 8.24 -8.79
N SER A 32 -2.95 9.46 -9.20
CA SER A 32 -3.46 9.79 -10.54
C SER A 32 -2.43 9.65 -11.66
N LEU A 33 -1.12 9.53 -11.36
CA LEU A 33 -0.08 9.44 -12.38
C LEU A 33 0.09 8.03 -12.98
N THR A 34 -0.62 7.03 -12.46
CA THR A 34 -0.44 5.64 -12.89
C THR A 34 -1.77 5.02 -13.29
N ASN A 35 -1.95 4.73 -14.58
CA ASN A 35 -3.20 4.15 -15.11
C ASN A 35 -3.61 2.84 -14.41
N ASP A 36 -2.66 1.97 -14.10
CA ASP A 36 -2.95 0.73 -13.35
C ASP A 36 -3.56 1.02 -11.96
N VAL A 37 -3.12 2.09 -11.29
CA VAL A 37 -3.71 2.53 -10.01
C VAL A 37 -5.15 2.99 -10.22
N ILE A 38 -5.38 3.82 -11.23
CA ILE A 38 -6.71 4.35 -11.58
C ILE A 38 -7.69 3.21 -11.85
N MET A 39 -7.32 2.27 -12.74
CA MET A 39 -8.15 1.09 -13.08
C MET A 39 -8.47 0.24 -11.86
N GLY A 40 -7.52 0.08 -10.95
CA GLY A 40 -7.75 -0.67 -9.74
C GLY A 40 -8.67 0.02 -8.74
N MET A 41 -8.64 1.34 -8.68
CA MET A 41 -9.58 2.13 -7.87
C MET A 41 -10.99 2.05 -8.45
N GLU A 42 -11.15 2.06 -9.79
CA GLU A 42 -12.42 1.81 -10.45
C GLU A 42 -12.96 0.42 -10.14
N GLY A 43 -12.10 -0.60 -10.22
CA GLY A 43 -12.45 -1.95 -9.83
C GLY A 43 -12.84 -2.06 -8.34
N LEU A 44 -12.20 -1.29 -7.44
CA LEU A 44 -12.56 -1.24 -6.03
C LEU A 44 -13.96 -0.65 -5.84
N VAL A 45 -14.26 0.47 -6.49
CA VAL A 45 -15.59 1.09 -6.45
C VAL A 45 -16.65 0.12 -6.97
N LYS A 46 -16.44 -0.49 -8.15
CA LYS A 46 -17.36 -1.48 -8.72
C LYS A 46 -17.62 -2.67 -7.77
N ASP A 47 -16.58 -3.21 -7.17
CA ASP A 47 -16.71 -4.35 -6.24
C ASP A 47 -17.42 -3.96 -4.94
N THR A 48 -17.14 -2.77 -4.40
CA THR A 48 -17.75 -2.29 -3.16
C THR A 48 -19.25 -2.03 -3.32
N LYS A 49 -19.71 -1.68 -4.54
CA LYS A 49 -21.13 -1.46 -4.83
C LYS A 49 -22.03 -2.66 -4.50
N LYS A 50 -21.48 -3.88 -4.61
CA LYS A 50 -22.19 -5.14 -4.24
C LYS A 50 -22.61 -5.20 -2.78
N PHE A 51 -22.03 -4.38 -1.91
CA PHE A 51 -22.28 -4.40 -0.46
C PHE A 51 -23.10 -3.21 0.03
N VAL A 52 -23.30 -2.18 -0.80
CA VAL A 52 -23.99 -0.94 -0.41
C VAL A 52 -25.18 -0.57 -1.30
N ASN A 53 -25.44 -1.33 -2.37
CA ASN A 53 -26.46 -1.12 -3.39
C ASN A 53 -26.32 0.21 -4.16
N THR A 54 -26.22 1.33 -3.47
CA THR A 54 -26.03 2.68 -4.05
C THR A 54 -25.01 3.48 -3.25
N TYR A 55 -24.33 4.39 -3.94
CA TYR A 55 -23.43 5.36 -3.31
C TYR A 55 -24.09 6.73 -3.08
N LYS A 56 -25.27 6.97 -3.69
CA LYS A 56 -25.97 8.24 -3.54
C LYS A 56 -26.17 8.58 -2.06
N ASN A 57 -25.69 9.76 -1.66
CA ASN A 57 -25.73 10.28 -0.29
C ASN A 57 -24.97 9.43 0.77
N LYS A 58 -24.20 8.44 0.36
CA LYS A 58 -23.34 7.67 1.26
C LYS A 58 -22.07 8.42 1.60
N VAL A 59 -21.69 8.44 2.88
CA VAL A 59 -20.44 9.06 3.32
C VAL A 59 -19.31 8.03 3.19
N VAL A 60 -18.35 8.37 2.32
CA VAL A 60 -17.14 7.57 2.05
C VAL A 60 -15.94 8.27 2.66
N LEU A 61 -15.26 7.62 3.58
CA LEU A 61 -14.00 8.05 4.18
C LEU A 61 -12.84 7.25 3.58
N ASP A 62 -11.93 7.92 2.87
CA ASP A 62 -10.70 7.29 2.39
C ASP A 62 -9.51 7.72 3.25
N VAL A 63 -8.82 6.76 3.87
CA VAL A 63 -7.67 7.00 4.74
C VAL A 63 -6.39 6.83 3.95
N GLY A 64 -5.58 7.90 3.87
CA GLY A 64 -4.45 8.03 2.96
C GLY A 64 -4.93 8.27 1.54
N CYS A 65 -5.86 9.21 1.38
CA CYS A 65 -6.55 9.44 0.11
C CYS A 65 -5.65 10.04 -0.99
N ASN A 66 -4.40 10.38 -0.67
CA ASN A 66 -3.43 10.99 -1.59
C ASN A 66 -4.05 12.20 -2.31
N ASP A 67 -3.97 12.27 -3.64
CA ASP A 67 -4.53 13.33 -4.47
C ASP A 67 -6.05 13.21 -4.72
N GLY A 68 -6.75 12.31 -4.01
CA GLY A 68 -8.21 12.17 -4.03
C GLY A 68 -8.78 11.43 -5.23
N ILE A 69 -7.98 10.69 -6.00
CA ILE A 69 -8.48 10.03 -7.22
C ILE A 69 -9.53 8.95 -6.91
N LEU A 70 -9.38 8.18 -5.82
CA LEU A 70 -10.39 7.21 -5.39
C LEU A 70 -11.67 7.92 -4.93
N LEU A 71 -11.55 8.97 -4.14
CA LEU A 71 -12.69 9.79 -3.71
C LEU A 71 -13.44 10.37 -4.90
N SER A 72 -12.72 10.80 -5.97
CA SER A 72 -13.33 11.31 -7.19
C SER A 72 -14.16 10.24 -7.92
N ARG A 73 -13.80 8.95 -7.84
CA ARG A 73 -14.61 7.84 -8.38
C ARG A 73 -15.90 7.67 -7.59
N PHE A 74 -15.84 7.70 -6.26
CA PHE A 74 -17.04 7.67 -5.42
C PHE A 74 -17.93 8.91 -5.60
N LYS A 75 -17.34 10.10 -5.76
CA LYS A 75 -18.09 11.35 -6.00
C LYS A 75 -18.89 11.32 -7.31
N ARG A 76 -18.35 10.70 -8.38
CA ARG A 76 -19.11 10.47 -9.63
C ARG A 76 -20.36 9.62 -9.43
N GLU A 77 -20.33 8.71 -8.45
CA GLU A 77 -21.47 7.88 -8.03
C GLU A 77 -22.35 8.61 -7.00
N LYS A 78 -22.22 9.95 -6.85
CA LYS A 78 -22.99 10.81 -5.94
C LYS A 78 -22.77 10.54 -4.45
N ALA A 79 -21.60 10.00 -4.06
CA ALA A 79 -21.21 9.87 -2.66
C ALA A 79 -20.71 11.20 -2.07
N ILE A 80 -20.89 11.37 -0.77
CA ILE A 80 -20.26 12.41 0.05
C ILE A 80 -18.86 11.90 0.40
N THR A 81 -17.83 12.67 0.05
CA THR A 81 -16.44 12.19 0.08
C THR A 81 -15.61 12.93 1.13
N VAL A 82 -15.02 12.17 2.03
CA VAL A 82 -14.15 12.63 3.11
C VAL A 82 -12.79 11.93 3.00
N GLY A 83 -11.70 12.65 3.20
CA GLY A 83 -10.36 12.07 3.12
C GLY A 83 -9.49 12.43 4.33
N ILE A 84 -8.56 11.54 4.66
CA ILE A 84 -7.44 11.81 5.57
C ILE A 84 -6.17 11.65 4.76
N GLU A 85 -5.31 12.69 4.71
CA GLU A 85 -4.04 12.65 3.99
C GLU A 85 -3.01 13.56 4.68
N PRO A 86 -1.87 13.03 5.16
CA PRO A 86 -0.90 13.85 5.89
C PRO A 86 0.00 14.70 4.99
N THR A 87 0.17 14.34 3.72
CA THR A 87 1.13 14.98 2.81
C THR A 87 0.54 16.18 2.07
N GLY A 88 1.36 16.84 1.24
CA GLY A 88 0.90 17.93 0.38
C GLY A 88 -0.13 17.52 -0.67
N ALA A 89 -0.28 16.23 -0.97
CA ALA A 89 -1.33 15.71 -1.86
C ALA A 89 -2.75 16.04 -1.36
N ALA A 90 -2.91 16.27 -0.06
CA ALA A 90 -4.17 16.73 0.55
C ALA A 90 -4.74 18.00 -0.11
N TYR A 91 -3.88 18.93 -0.54
CA TYR A 91 -4.32 20.15 -1.22
C TYR A 91 -4.92 19.88 -2.59
N GLU A 92 -4.35 18.91 -3.32
CA GLU A 92 -4.86 18.50 -4.63
C GLU A 92 -6.22 17.79 -4.50
N ALA A 93 -6.35 16.93 -3.48
CA ALA A 93 -7.64 16.30 -3.16
C ALA A 93 -8.69 17.34 -2.76
N LYS A 94 -8.32 18.35 -1.96
CA LYS A 94 -9.22 19.45 -1.59
C LYS A 94 -9.66 20.27 -2.80
N LYS A 95 -8.75 20.57 -3.73
CA LYS A 95 -9.08 21.29 -5.00
C LYS A 95 -10.08 20.51 -5.86
N LYS A 96 -10.11 19.17 -5.77
CA LYS A 96 -11.12 18.32 -6.44
C LYS A 96 -12.48 18.32 -5.73
N GLY A 97 -12.63 19.12 -4.66
CA GLY A 97 -13.87 19.31 -3.91
C GLY A 97 -14.20 18.17 -2.96
N HIS A 98 -13.18 17.53 -2.38
CA HIS A 98 -13.33 16.58 -1.29
C HIS A 98 -13.14 17.28 0.07
N ASP A 99 -13.82 16.76 1.10
CA ASP A 99 -13.61 17.22 2.49
C ASP A 99 -12.37 16.53 3.07
N ILE A 100 -11.26 17.26 3.23
CA ILE A 100 -9.96 16.69 3.54
C ILE A 100 -9.46 17.14 4.91
N PHE A 101 -9.14 16.16 5.75
CA PHE A 101 -8.40 16.33 6.99
C PHE A 101 -6.90 16.09 6.72
N LYS A 102 -6.11 17.16 6.69
CA LYS A 102 -4.65 17.09 6.48
C LYS A 102 -3.96 16.65 7.77
N ASP A 103 -3.96 15.35 8.01
CA ASP A 103 -3.39 14.73 9.22
C ASP A 103 -3.14 13.23 8.98
N TYR A 104 -2.39 12.60 9.87
CA TYR A 104 -2.41 11.14 10.01
C TYR A 104 -3.70 10.71 10.71
N ILE A 105 -4.18 9.49 10.43
CA ILE A 105 -5.31 8.95 11.19
C ILE A 105 -4.96 8.87 12.68
N ASN A 106 -5.75 9.53 13.49
CA ASN A 106 -5.64 9.57 14.95
C ASN A 106 -7.02 9.85 15.60
N LEU A 107 -7.13 9.66 16.91
CA LEU A 107 -8.41 9.83 17.62
C LEU A 107 -8.94 11.27 17.57
N LYS A 108 -8.06 12.28 17.51
CA LYS A 108 -8.47 13.69 17.38
C LYS A 108 -9.16 13.92 16.03
N THR A 109 -8.54 13.46 14.94
CA THR A 109 -9.11 13.54 13.57
C THR A 109 -10.38 12.72 13.44
N VAL A 110 -10.41 11.51 14.01
CA VAL A 110 -11.63 10.66 14.07
C VAL A 110 -12.77 11.38 14.76
N ASN A 111 -12.52 12.07 15.91
CA ASN A 111 -13.54 12.84 16.61
C ASN A 111 -14.08 14.01 15.78
N LYS A 112 -13.20 14.74 15.06
CA LYS A 112 -13.61 15.82 14.15
C LYS A 112 -14.51 15.29 13.02
N ILE A 113 -14.13 14.16 12.39
CA ILE A 113 -14.93 13.53 11.35
C ILE A 113 -16.30 13.13 11.88
N LYS A 114 -16.37 12.50 13.05
CA LYS A 114 -17.64 12.09 13.65
C LYS A 114 -18.55 13.25 14.05
N LYS A 115 -17.97 14.39 14.44
CA LYS A 115 -18.76 15.62 14.72
C LYS A 115 -19.36 16.20 13.46
N LYS A 116 -18.66 16.09 12.31
CA LYS A 116 -19.10 16.61 11.02
C LYS A 116 -20.06 15.66 10.29
N SER A 117 -19.84 14.36 10.43
CA SER A 117 -20.61 13.31 9.76
C SER A 117 -21.10 12.31 10.79
N ASN A 118 -22.39 12.34 11.12
CA ASN A 118 -22.99 11.43 12.10
C ASN A 118 -22.78 9.96 11.78
N GLN A 119 -22.66 9.65 10.48
CA GLN A 119 -22.48 8.28 9.99
C GLN A 119 -21.41 8.23 8.92
N ILE A 120 -20.55 7.22 8.98
CA ILE A 120 -19.64 6.82 7.90
C ILE A 120 -20.15 5.50 7.35
N ASP A 121 -20.52 5.48 6.08
CA ASP A 121 -21.04 4.27 5.42
C ASP A 121 -19.92 3.38 4.92
N ILE A 122 -18.86 3.97 4.37
CA ILE A 122 -17.72 3.23 3.81
C ILE A 122 -16.42 3.84 4.30
N ILE A 123 -15.50 2.99 4.73
CA ILE A 123 -14.11 3.36 5.05
C ILE A 123 -13.20 2.60 4.09
N THR A 124 -12.28 3.29 3.43
CA THR A 124 -11.32 2.66 2.53
C THR A 124 -9.88 2.87 3.01
N PHE A 125 -9.05 1.84 2.81
CA PHE A 125 -7.59 1.87 2.91
C PHE A 125 -7.02 1.19 1.68
N THR A 126 -6.52 1.96 0.73
CA THR A 126 -5.97 1.43 -0.52
C THR A 126 -4.46 1.63 -0.55
N HIS A 127 -3.71 0.54 -0.35
CA HIS A 127 -2.25 0.53 -0.20
C HIS A 127 -1.70 1.43 0.93
N VAL A 128 -2.50 1.67 1.96
CA VAL A 128 -2.15 2.50 3.12
C VAL A 128 -2.06 1.68 4.40
N PHE A 129 -2.91 0.65 4.53
CA PHE A 129 -2.96 -0.16 5.76
C PHE A 129 -1.63 -0.84 6.09
N ALA A 130 -0.82 -1.17 5.07
CA ALA A 130 0.53 -1.72 5.22
C ALA A 130 1.55 -0.69 5.74
N HIS A 131 1.31 0.62 5.56
CA HIS A 131 2.19 1.70 5.98
C HIS A 131 2.02 2.10 7.46
N ILE A 132 0.97 1.61 8.12
CA ILE A 132 0.67 1.99 9.50
C ILE A 132 1.62 1.27 10.48
N ASP A 133 2.36 2.04 11.24
CA ASP A 133 3.32 1.57 12.24
C ASP A 133 2.62 1.00 13.50
N ASN A 134 1.64 1.71 14.04
CA ASN A 134 0.90 1.33 15.24
C ASN A 134 -0.48 0.74 14.90
N LEU A 135 -0.50 -0.57 14.59
CA LEU A 135 -1.74 -1.27 14.24
C LEU A 135 -2.78 -1.29 15.39
N LYS A 136 -2.33 -1.37 16.64
CA LYS A 136 -3.24 -1.36 17.81
C LYS A 136 -4.00 -0.04 17.89
N TYR A 137 -3.29 1.06 17.69
CA TYR A 137 -3.88 2.40 17.67
C TYR A 137 -4.82 2.62 16.47
N LEU A 138 -4.40 2.15 15.27
CA LEU A 138 -5.27 2.18 14.10
C LEU A 138 -6.58 1.44 14.34
N ILE A 139 -6.52 0.22 14.92
CA ILE A 139 -7.72 -0.57 15.26
C ILE A 139 -8.65 0.22 16.19
N SER A 140 -8.12 0.97 17.16
CA SER A 140 -8.92 1.83 18.04
C SER A 140 -9.62 2.94 17.24
N CYS A 141 -8.92 3.58 16.32
CA CYS A 141 -9.50 4.61 15.44
C CYS A 141 -10.61 4.02 14.55
N VAL A 142 -10.36 2.88 13.91
CA VAL A 142 -11.34 2.20 13.04
C VAL A 142 -12.57 1.76 13.84
N LYS A 143 -12.38 1.19 15.04
CA LYS A 143 -13.52 0.82 15.92
C LYS A 143 -14.44 2.00 16.20
N LYS A 144 -13.86 3.19 16.43
CA LYS A 144 -14.59 4.41 16.76
C LYS A 144 -15.33 4.98 15.55
N LEU A 145 -14.77 4.83 14.34
CA LEU A 145 -15.40 5.25 13.09
C LEU A 145 -16.54 4.32 12.66
N MET A 146 -16.39 3.00 12.87
CA MET A 146 -17.36 2.02 12.39
C MET A 146 -18.60 1.94 13.28
N ASN A 147 -19.77 2.18 12.69
CA ASN A 147 -21.07 1.77 13.24
C ASN A 147 -21.47 0.35 12.75
N LYS A 148 -22.71 -0.08 13.05
CA LYS A 148 -23.23 -1.40 12.69
C LYS A 148 -23.23 -1.62 11.16
N ASN A 149 -23.55 -0.59 10.37
CA ASN A 149 -23.74 -0.66 8.92
C ASN A 149 -22.51 -0.23 8.11
N THR A 150 -21.44 0.25 8.78
CA THR A 150 -20.21 0.66 8.09
C THR A 150 -19.55 -0.52 7.40
N ILE A 151 -19.13 -0.30 6.15
CA ILE A 151 -18.30 -1.23 5.38
C ILE A 151 -16.85 -0.73 5.38
N LEU A 152 -15.96 -1.55 5.87
CA LEU A 152 -14.52 -1.29 5.81
C LEU A 152 -13.91 -2.10 4.67
N VAL A 153 -13.32 -1.41 3.70
CA VAL A 153 -12.64 -2.01 2.53
C VAL A 153 -11.14 -1.76 2.66
N ILE A 154 -10.35 -2.82 2.63
CA ILE A 154 -8.88 -2.72 2.68
C ILE A 154 -8.31 -3.44 1.46
N GLU A 155 -7.43 -2.78 0.72
CA GLU A 155 -6.65 -3.39 -0.35
C GLU A 155 -5.16 -3.16 -0.13
N ASN A 156 -4.38 -4.25 -0.15
CA ASN A 156 -2.91 -4.23 0.00
C ASN A 156 -2.25 -5.36 -0.79
N HIS A 157 -0.93 -5.36 -0.85
CA HIS A 157 -0.16 -6.51 -1.31
C HIS A 157 -0.51 -7.76 -0.48
N TYR A 158 -0.72 -8.87 -1.18
CA TYR A 158 -1.04 -10.16 -0.56
C TYR A 158 0.22 -10.95 -0.30
N LEU A 159 0.47 -11.34 0.95
CA LEU A 159 1.65 -12.12 1.33
C LEU A 159 1.77 -13.41 0.50
N GLY A 160 0.64 -14.08 0.21
CA GLY A 160 0.64 -15.28 -0.64
C GLY A 160 1.21 -15.04 -2.03
N SER A 161 0.81 -13.95 -2.70
CA SER A 161 1.32 -13.57 -4.02
C SER A 161 2.79 -13.13 -3.96
N VAL A 162 3.18 -12.42 -2.91
CA VAL A 162 4.58 -12.03 -2.67
C VAL A 162 5.48 -13.27 -2.59
N LEU A 163 5.04 -14.29 -1.86
CA LEU A 163 5.77 -15.56 -1.73
C LEU A 163 5.76 -16.39 -3.01
N GLU A 164 4.65 -16.41 -3.74
CA GLU A 164 4.50 -17.14 -4.99
C GLU A 164 5.40 -16.58 -6.09
N LYS A 165 5.39 -15.26 -6.25
CA LYS A 165 6.13 -14.54 -7.28
C LYS A 165 7.52 -14.10 -6.86
N LYS A 166 7.95 -14.47 -5.65
CA LYS A 166 9.27 -14.11 -5.08
C LYS A 166 9.55 -12.60 -5.08
N GLN A 167 8.53 -11.80 -4.79
CA GLN A 167 8.59 -10.33 -4.78
C GLN A 167 9.24 -9.82 -3.48
N PHE A 168 10.51 -10.14 -3.25
CA PHE A 168 11.23 -9.73 -2.04
C PHE A 168 11.34 -8.20 -1.89
N ASP A 169 11.30 -7.45 -2.99
CA ASP A 169 11.31 -5.99 -3.04
C ASP A 169 10.03 -5.33 -2.48
N THR A 170 9.01 -6.13 -2.18
CA THR A 170 7.82 -5.65 -1.44
C THR A 170 8.14 -5.36 0.03
N PHE A 171 9.16 -6.00 0.59
CA PHE A 171 9.61 -5.79 1.96
C PHE A 171 10.60 -4.63 2.05
N TYR A 172 10.11 -3.41 2.08
CA TYR A 172 10.91 -2.19 2.22
C TYR A 172 10.32 -1.27 3.30
N HIS A 173 11.04 -0.21 3.64
CA HIS A 173 10.80 0.62 4.82
C HIS A 173 9.40 1.25 4.90
N GLU A 174 8.72 1.48 3.77
CA GLU A 174 7.34 1.97 3.78
C GLU A 174 6.30 0.88 4.10
N HIS A 175 6.66 -0.41 3.97
CA HIS A 175 5.77 -1.53 4.27
C HIS A 175 6.17 -2.25 5.57
N PRO A 176 5.86 -1.68 6.75
CA PRO A 176 6.13 -2.36 8.02
C PRO A 176 5.47 -3.73 8.13
N ARG A 177 4.37 -3.96 7.40
CA ARG A 177 3.63 -5.24 7.41
C ARG A 177 3.16 -5.66 6.04
N THR A 178 3.20 -6.97 5.80
CA THR A 178 2.58 -7.63 4.64
C THR A 178 1.60 -8.67 5.15
N TYR A 179 0.36 -8.55 4.72
CA TYR A 179 -0.77 -9.29 5.29
C TYR A 179 -1.15 -10.51 4.47
N SER A 180 -1.63 -11.54 5.18
CA SER A 180 -2.32 -12.69 4.63
C SER A 180 -3.83 -12.55 4.79
N GLN A 181 -4.62 -13.49 4.23
CA GLN A 181 -6.07 -13.53 4.47
C GLN A 181 -6.38 -13.77 5.95
N ARG A 182 -5.65 -14.68 6.58
CA ARG A 182 -5.79 -14.96 8.02
C ARG A 182 -5.43 -13.76 8.90
N SER A 183 -4.49 -12.92 8.45
CA SER A 183 -4.20 -11.64 9.13
C SER A 183 -5.44 -10.76 9.21
N PHE A 184 -6.16 -10.60 8.08
CA PHE A 184 -7.38 -9.77 8.05
C PHE A 184 -8.54 -10.37 8.84
N ILE A 185 -8.68 -11.70 8.89
CA ILE A 185 -9.65 -12.36 9.78
C ILE A 185 -9.36 -12.00 11.26
N LYS A 186 -8.09 -12.04 11.67
CA LYS A 186 -7.68 -11.66 13.04
C LYS A 186 -7.92 -10.16 13.30
N ILE A 187 -7.65 -9.30 12.32
CA ILE A 187 -7.90 -7.86 12.41
C ILE A 187 -9.41 -7.58 12.53
N ALA A 188 -10.24 -8.22 11.71
CA ALA A 188 -11.70 -8.12 11.79
C ALA A 188 -12.21 -8.48 13.19
N LYS A 189 -11.75 -9.60 13.75
CA LYS A 189 -12.09 -10.01 15.13
C LYS A 189 -11.63 -8.96 16.17
N LYS A 190 -10.45 -8.36 16.01
CA LYS A 190 -9.97 -7.28 16.88
C LYS A 190 -10.81 -6.00 16.77
N ILE A 191 -11.39 -5.72 15.62
CA ILE A 191 -12.34 -4.61 15.40
C ILE A 191 -13.73 -4.94 15.99
N ARG A 192 -14.01 -6.19 16.37
CA ARG A 192 -15.33 -6.74 16.69
C ARG A 192 -16.28 -6.69 15.48
N ALA A 193 -15.76 -7.17 14.34
CA ALA A 193 -16.46 -7.22 13.06
C ALA A 193 -16.12 -8.53 12.34
N ASN A 194 -16.80 -8.80 11.23
CA ASN A 194 -16.63 -9.99 10.41
C ASN A 194 -16.02 -9.63 9.07
N LEU A 195 -15.10 -10.44 8.58
CA LEU A 195 -14.63 -10.40 7.20
C LEU A 195 -15.66 -11.15 6.35
N ILE A 196 -16.40 -10.42 5.50
CA ILE A 196 -17.53 -10.94 4.74
C ILE A 196 -17.19 -11.21 3.27
N HIS A 197 -16.10 -10.67 2.77
CA HIS A 197 -15.61 -10.89 1.41
C HIS A 197 -14.10 -10.78 1.34
N CYS A 198 -13.50 -11.58 0.45
CA CYS A 198 -12.09 -11.55 0.14
C CYS A 198 -11.87 -11.87 -1.32
N SER A 199 -11.19 -10.98 -2.05
CA SER A 199 -10.78 -11.17 -3.43
C SER A 199 -9.28 -10.89 -3.60
N PHE A 200 -8.74 -11.36 -4.72
CA PHE A 200 -7.31 -11.31 -5.00
C PHE A 200 -7.03 -10.61 -6.34
N PRO A 201 -7.11 -9.27 -6.41
CA PRO A 201 -6.79 -8.51 -7.61
C PRO A 201 -5.35 -8.78 -8.07
N LYS A 202 -5.15 -8.97 -9.38
CA LYS A 202 -3.83 -9.35 -9.95
C LYS A 202 -2.82 -8.19 -10.02
N ARG A 203 -3.24 -6.98 -9.67
CA ARG A 203 -2.40 -5.77 -9.73
C ARG A 203 -1.19 -5.85 -8.81
N TYR A 204 -0.12 -5.13 -9.18
CA TYR A 204 1.16 -5.06 -8.43
C TYR A 204 1.74 -6.45 -8.06
N GLY A 205 1.54 -7.43 -8.93
CA GLY A 205 1.95 -8.79 -8.66
C GLY A 205 0.98 -9.59 -7.80
N GLY A 206 -0.08 -8.99 -7.30
CA GLY A 206 -1.18 -9.64 -6.57
C GLY A 206 -1.48 -8.98 -5.24
N ASN A 207 -2.71 -8.47 -5.17
CA ASN A 207 -3.27 -7.83 -3.98
C ASN A 207 -4.24 -8.76 -3.26
N ILE A 208 -4.58 -8.38 -2.05
CA ILE A 208 -5.75 -8.88 -1.32
C ILE A 208 -6.68 -7.69 -1.07
N ARG A 209 -7.95 -7.85 -1.43
CA ARG A 209 -9.03 -6.91 -1.11
C ARG A 209 -10.01 -7.59 -0.18
N VAL A 210 -10.27 -6.98 0.96
CA VAL A 210 -11.17 -7.51 1.98
C VAL A 210 -12.27 -6.52 2.29
N VAL A 211 -13.45 -7.05 2.60
CA VAL A 211 -14.61 -6.29 3.08
C VAL A 211 -14.98 -6.78 4.48
N ILE A 212 -15.04 -5.86 5.42
CA ILE A 212 -15.26 -6.11 6.84
C ILE A 212 -16.46 -5.27 7.30
N THR A 213 -17.40 -5.86 8.05
CA THR A 213 -18.55 -5.17 8.63
C THR A 213 -18.97 -5.79 9.95
N LYS A 214 -19.76 -5.06 10.77
CA LYS A 214 -20.32 -5.56 12.02
C LYS A 214 -21.67 -6.24 11.85
N SER A 215 -22.40 -5.93 10.75
CA SER A 215 -23.80 -6.33 10.57
C SER A 215 -24.01 -7.72 9.98
N LYS A 216 -23.02 -8.26 9.27
CA LYS A 216 -23.15 -9.52 8.52
C LYS A 216 -22.06 -10.50 8.91
N ASN A 217 -22.37 -11.77 8.86
CA ASN A 217 -21.40 -12.86 9.00
C ASN A 217 -21.58 -13.83 7.84
N ASN A 218 -20.68 -13.77 6.87
CA ASN A 218 -20.69 -14.66 5.72
C ASN A 218 -19.57 -15.69 5.86
N LYS A 219 -19.83 -16.93 5.49
CA LYS A 219 -18.77 -17.93 5.33
C LYS A 219 -17.88 -17.52 4.13
N ILE A 220 -16.60 -17.35 4.36
CA ILE A 220 -15.61 -17.09 3.31
C ILE A 220 -14.70 -18.29 3.13
N LYS A 221 -14.30 -18.56 1.90
CA LYS A 221 -13.27 -19.58 1.61
C LYS A 221 -11.92 -19.10 2.10
N ILE A 222 -11.32 -19.82 3.04
CA ILE A 222 -10.01 -19.51 3.59
C ILE A 222 -8.94 -20.24 2.77
N LYS A 223 -7.93 -19.49 2.30
CA LYS A 223 -6.77 -20.07 1.62
C LYS A 223 -5.90 -20.84 2.63
N ASN A 224 -5.26 -21.90 2.15
CA ASN A 224 -4.26 -22.58 2.96
C ASN A 224 -2.97 -21.74 3.01
N GLU A 225 -2.69 -21.16 4.16
CA GLU A 225 -1.56 -20.29 4.43
C GLU A 225 -0.57 -20.91 5.47
N SER A 226 -0.73 -22.18 5.81
CA SER A 226 0.08 -22.88 6.82
C SER A 226 1.58 -22.94 6.45
N SER A 227 1.90 -23.01 5.16
CA SER A 227 3.27 -23.11 4.65
C SER A 227 4.03 -21.77 4.57
N TYR A 228 3.43 -20.62 4.93
CA TYR A 228 4.03 -19.30 4.68
C TYR A 228 5.36 -19.10 5.40
N PHE A 229 5.51 -19.59 6.63
CA PHE A 229 6.79 -19.52 7.33
C PHE A 229 7.91 -20.24 6.56
N HIS A 230 7.65 -21.45 6.11
CA HIS A 230 8.60 -22.23 5.32
C HIS A 230 8.90 -21.57 3.97
N ARG A 231 7.88 -21.03 3.30
CA ARG A 231 8.04 -20.29 2.04
C ARG A 231 8.85 -19.01 2.20
N LEU A 232 8.74 -18.31 3.33
CA LEU A 232 9.59 -17.15 3.64
C LEU A 232 11.07 -17.55 3.78
N LYS A 233 11.37 -18.67 4.46
CA LYS A 233 12.74 -19.21 4.52
C LYS A 233 13.27 -19.57 3.13
N LYS A 234 12.48 -20.23 2.30
CA LYS A 234 12.84 -20.53 0.90
C LYS A 234 13.06 -19.26 0.07
N LEU A 235 12.22 -18.23 0.25
CA LEU A 235 12.38 -16.93 -0.42
C LEU A 235 13.74 -16.30 -0.04
N GLN A 236 14.10 -16.29 1.24
CA GLN A 236 15.39 -15.77 1.70
C GLN A 236 16.57 -16.50 1.05
N ALA A 237 16.57 -17.83 1.07
CA ALA A 237 17.62 -18.63 0.45
C ALA A 237 17.71 -18.41 -1.08
N SER A 238 16.57 -18.32 -1.75
CA SER A 238 16.54 -18.05 -3.21
C SER A 238 16.99 -16.62 -3.54
N MET A 239 16.73 -15.66 -2.66
CA MET A 239 17.18 -14.27 -2.80
C MET A 239 18.71 -14.16 -2.72
N GLU A 240 19.35 -14.87 -1.77
CA GLU A 240 20.82 -14.83 -1.66
C GLU A 240 21.49 -15.43 -2.91
N LYS A 241 20.99 -16.56 -3.43
CA LYS A 241 21.47 -17.17 -4.68
C LYS A 241 21.27 -16.22 -5.88
N TRP A 242 20.09 -15.60 -5.98
CA TRP A 242 19.77 -14.64 -7.04
C TRP A 242 20.69 -13.41 -6.97
N LYS A 243 20.90 -12.85 -5.78
CA LYS A 243 21.75 -11.70 -5.52
C LYS A 243 23.19 -11.92 -6.02
N LYS A 244 23.80 -13.06 -5.63
CA LYS A 244 25.14 -13.42 -6.07
C LYS A 244 25.23 -13.47 -7.59
N ARG A 245 24.38 -14.31 -8.22
CA ARG A 245 24.34 -14.48 -9.68
C ARG A 245 24.08 -13.17 -10.42
N LYS A 246 23.13 -12.36 -9.94
CA LYS A 246 22.77 -11.12 -10.63
C LYS A 246 23.88 -10.06 -10.52
N ARG A 247 24.53 -9.97 -9.37
CA ARG A 247 25.69 -9.10 -9.19
C ARG A 247 26.82 -9.46 -10.13
N GLU A 248 27.22 -10.74 -10.19
CA GLU A 248 28.25 -11.24 -11.09
C GLU A 248 27.91 -10.92 -12.55
N GLN A 249 26.68 -11.20 -12.98
CA GLN A 249 26.21 -10.89 -14.33
C GLN A 249 26.35 -9.40 -14.68
N LEU A 250 25.92 -8.50 -13.78
CA LEU A 250 25.99 -7.06 -14.05
C LEU A 250 27.42 -6.53 -14.10
N ILE A 251 28.31 -7.05 -13.25
CA ILE A 251 29.74 -6.70 -13.27
C ILE A 251 30.39 -7.17 -14.59
N LEU A 252 30.12 -8.41 -15.01
CA LEU A 252 30.65 -8.92 -16.28
C LEU A 252 30.17 -8.08 -17.48
N LEU A 253 28.88 -7.69 -17.49
CA LEU A 253 28.35 -6.85 -18.55
C LEU A 253 28.97 -5.45 -18.51
N SER A 254 29.16 -4.85 -17.35
CA SER A 254 29.76 -3.52 -17.25
C SER A 254 31.26 -3.55 -17.61
N ASN A 255 31.98 -4.61 -17.32
CA ASN A 255 33.35 -4.78 -17.75
C ASN A 255 33.49 -4.91 -19.27
N LYS A 256 32.50 -5.56 -19.91
CA LYS A 256 32.50 -5.79 -21.37
C LYS A 256 32.04 -4.57 -22.17
N TYR A 257 31.03 -3.86 -21.68
CA TYR A 257 30.33 -2.81 -22.45
C TYR A 257 30.45 -1.40 -21.84
N GLY A 258 31.20 -1.25 -20.75
CA GLY A 258 31.19 -0.06 -19.92
C GLY A 258 30.02 -0.02 -18.95
N PRO A 259 29.93 1.04 -18.11
CA PRO A 259 28.83 1.21 -17.15
C PRO A 259 27.47 1.19 -17.83
N LEU A 260 26.53 0.44 -17.25
CA LEU A 260 25.21 0.18 -17.84
C LEU A 260 24.20 1.28 -17.49
N SER A 261 23.26 1.53 -18.40
CA SER A 261 22.09 2.36 -18.12
C SER A 261 20.90 1.52 -17.67
N ALA A 262 20.06 2.05 -16.77
CA ALA A 262 18.85 1.40 -16.34
C ALA A 262 17.59 2.20 -16.74
N LYS A 263 16.51 1.52 -17.15
CA LYS A 263 15.28 2.15 -17.60
C LYS A 263 14.13 1.89 -16.62
N ALA A 264 13.24 2.87 -16.48
CA ALA A 264 12.04 2.78 -15.67
C ALA A 264 12.31 2.31 -14.24
N PHE A 265 13.19 3.03 -13.56
CA PHE A 265 13.67 2.64 -12.26
C PHE A 265 12.78 3.26 -11.16
N PRO A 266 11.77 2.54 -10.65
CA PRO A 266 10.86 3.05 -9.65
C PRO A 266 11.59 3.35 -8.33
N GLY A 267 10.93 4.03 -7.39
CA GLY A 267 11.53 4.39 -6.10
C GLY A 267 12.11 3.22 -5.28
N ARG A 268 11.75 1.97 -5.62
CA ARG A 268 12.33 0.76 -5.00
C ARG A 268 13.68 0.31 -5.58
N ALA A 269 14.13 0.97 -6.61
CA ALA A 269 15.35 0.57 -7.31
C ALA A 269 16.62 0.77 -6.47
N SER A 270 16.66 1.80 -5.66
CA SER A 270 17.76 2.00 -4.70
C SER A 270 17.94 0.78 -3.77
N ILE A 271 16.84 0.05 -3.50
CA ILE A 271 16.89 -1.21 -2.74
C ILE A 271 17.70 -2.27 -3.49
N LEU A 272 17.49 -2.39 -4.80
CA LEU A 272 18.22 -3.35 -5.64
C LEU A 272 19.70 -3.00 -5.75
N ILE A 273 20.02 -1.75 -5.99
CA ILE A 273 21.42 -1.27 -6.06
C ILE A 273 22.15 -1.61 -4.76
N LYS A 274 21.56 -1.28 -3.61
CA LYS A 274 22.14 -1.59 -2.31
C LYS A 274 22.20 -3.09 -2.03
N LEU A 275 21.14 -3.84 -2.39
CA LEU A 275 21.07 -5.28 -2.18
C LEU A 275 22.15 -6.03 -2.99
N LEU A 276 22.36 -5.61 -4.23
CA LEU A 276 23.39 -6.17 -5.13
C LEU A 276 24.80 -5.64 -4.81
N ASN A 277 24.93 -4.65 -3.93
CA ASN A 277 26.20 -3.99 -3.61
C ASN A 277 26.93 -3.53 -4.89
N ILE A 278 26.23 -2.78 -5.73
CA ILE A 278 26.75 -2.16 -6.96
C ILE A 278 26.61 -0.65 -6.85
N ASN A 279 27.37 0.07 -7.66
CA ASN A 279 27.45 1.52 -7.65
C ASN A 279 27.45 2.11 -9.08
N GLU A 280 27.78 3.38 -9.23
CA GLU A 280 27.83 4.11 -10.51
C GLU A 280 28.82 3.54 -11.51
N LYS A 281 29.84 2.77 -11.08
CA LYS A 281 30.78 2.07 -11.98
C LYS A 281 30.10 0.91 -12.71
N VAL A 282 29.01 0.38 -12.17
CA VAL A 282 28.23 -0.73 -12.78
C VAL A 282 26.95 -0.20 -13.43
N ILE A 283 26.22 0.70 -12.77
CA ILE A 283 25.05 1.39 -13.31
C ILE A 283 25.32 2.89 -13.26
N SER A 284 25.63 3.49 -14.39
CA SER A 284 26.03 4.91 -14.46
C SER A 284 24.86 5.89 -14.33
N GLU A 285 23.66 5.47 -14.74
CA GLU A 285 22.50 6.34 -14.78
C GLU A 285 21.18 5.55 -14.83
N VAL A 286 20.09 6.19 -14.46
CA VAL A 286 18.75 5.63 -14.58
C VAL A 286 17.82 6.60 -15.29
N TYR A 287 16.92 6.09 -16.12
CA TYR A 287 15.97 6.86 -16.90
C TYR A 287 14.57 6.78 -16.30
N GLU A 288 13.91 7.90 -16.18
CA GLU A 288 12.50 8.03 -15.78
C GLU A 288 11.68 8.62 -16.93
N LYS A 289 10.36 8.52 -16.79
CA LYS A 289 9.42 9.11 -17.76
C LYS A 289 9.61 10.64 -17.81
N PRO A 290 9.46 11.26 -18.99
CA PRO A 290 9.44 12.72 -19.11
C PRO A 290 8.48 13.36 -18.10
N ASN A 291 8.84 14.53 -17.59
CA ASN A 291 8.10 15.28 -16.56
C ASN A 291 8.06 14.63 -15.17
N SER A 292 8.83 13.57 -14.92
CA SER A 292 8.99 13.05 -13.56
C SER A 292 9.76 14.06 -12.70
N LYS A 293 9.22 14.39 -11.52
CA LYS A 293 9.90 15.26 -10.53
C LYS A 293 11.19 14.65 -9.95
N LYS A 294 11.53 13.43 -10.32
CA LYS A 294 12.77 12.76 -9.92
C LYS A 294 13.94 13.07 -10.84
N ILE A 295 13.69 13.53 -12.07
CA ILE A 295 14.71 13.91 -13.03
C ILE A 295 15.57 15.05 -12.43
N GLY A 296 16.87 15.00 -12.61
CA GLY A 296 17.83 15.95 -12.02
C GLY A 296 18.24 15.63 -10.58
N HIS A 297 17.72 14.55 -10.00
CA HIS A 297 18.14 14.04 -8.69
C HIS A 297 18.98 12.77 -8.84
N TYR A 298 19.46 12.25 -7.71
CA TYR A 298 20.17 10.97 -7.63
C TYR A 298 19.29 9.89 -7.01
N LEU A 299 19.55 8.62 -7.33
CA LEU A 299 18.94 7.51 -6.59
C LEU A 299 19.32 7.61 -5.11
N PRO A 300 18.36 7.47 -4.19
CA PRO A 300 18.61 7.59 -2.76
C PRO A 300 19.79 6.71 -2.27
N GLY A 301 20.77 7.34 -1.63
CA GLY A 301 21.96 6.67 -1.09
C GLY A 301 22.98 6.23 -2.14
N THR A 302 22.97 6.84 -3.33
CA THR A 302 23.93 6.59 -4.42
C THR A 302 24.31 7.90 -5.11
N SER A 303 25.36 7.85 -5.98
CA SER A 303 25.75 8.91 -6.91
C SER A 303 25.16 8.71 -8.32
N ILE A 304 24.22 7.77 -8.50
CA ILE A 304 23.63 7.44 -9.81
C ILE A 304 22.56 8.48 -10.17
N PRO A 305 22.74 9.29 -11.23
CA PRO A 305 21.80 10.34 -11.61
C PRO A 305 20.52 9.76 -12.24
N ILE A 306 19.42 10.48 -12.05
CA ILE A 306 18.14 10.20 -12.69
C ILE A 306 17.95 11.15 -13.87
N LYS A 307 17.88 10.60 -15.07
CA LYS A 307 17.73 11.31 -16.34
C LYS A 307 16.35 11.11 -16.98
N SER A 308 16.05 11.89 -18.01
CA SER A 308 14.83 11.76 -18.82
C SER A 308 15.04 10.81 -19.99
#